data_a351561055927caf12aecf015dff16e8
#
_entry.id   a351561055927caf12aecf015dff16e8
#
_cell.length_a   1.000
_cell.length_b   1.000
_cell.length_c   1.000
_cell.angle_alpha   90.00
_cell.angle_beta   90.00
_cell.angle_gamma   90.00
#
_symmetry.space_group_name_H-M   'P 1'
#
loop_
_entity.id
_entity.type
_entity.pdbx_description
1 polymer ?
#
loop_
_entity_poly.entity_id
_entity_poly.type
_entity_poly.pdbx_seq_one_letter_code
_entity_poly.pdbx_strand_id
1 'polypeptide(L)'
;MFTFCEQPYIREEALDTEISALVKPFTLRADWADQMLALLADEKKQAANTAAQLAAQKRLEIEKINLRLKKLLDSFLDDLVDRETFAAEKSKLMSQKKTLDEQNARLKAGRADWLEPFHSWILTAKNTGEIAVSGSLEDKKGLALKIFGSNLVLDCKKARGS
;
A
#
# COMPACT_ATOMS: atom_id res chain seq x y z
N MET A 1 27.16 -32.64 -2.51
CA MET A 1 26.83 -33.38 -3.74
C MET A 1 26.59 -32.35 -4.83
N PHE A 2 27.58 -32.11 -5.70
CA PHE A 2 27.45 -31.16 -6.79
C PHE A 2 26.70 -31.86 -7.92
N THR A 3 25.44 -31.47 -8.14
CA THR A 3 24.69 -31.89 -9.33
C THR A 3 25.31 -31.21 -10.55
N PHE A 4 25.91 -31.98 -11.43
CA PHE A 4 26.37 -31.47 -12.71
C PHE A 4 25.15 -30.97 -13.51
N CYS A 5 25.14 -29.70 -13.88
CA CYS A 5 24.11 -29.14 -14.75
C CYS A 5 24.37 -29.66 -16.19
N GLU A 6 23.54 -30.54 -16.69
CA GLU A 6 23.63 -31.10 -18.05
C GLU A 6 23.06 -30.14 -19.12
N GLN A 7 22.74 -28.90 -18.75
CA GLN A 7 22.16 -27.97 -19.71
C GLN A 7 23.20 -27.55 -20.78
N PRO A 8 22.80 -27.53 -22.05
CA PRO A 8 23.67 -27.09 -23.12
C PRO A 8 23.93 -25.58 -23.02
N TYR A 9 25.15 -25.16 -23.38
CA TYR A 9 25.52 -23.75 -23.45
C TYR A 9 24.53 -22.94 -24.30
N ILE A 10 24.11 -21.77 -23.78
CA ILE A 10 23.31 -20.78 -24.48
C ILE A 10 24.12 -19.50 -24.70
N ARG A 11 24.05 -18.93 -25.90
CA ARG A 11 24.66 -17.63 -26.19
C ARG A 11 23.84 -16.52 -25.59
N GLU A 12 24.50 -15.41 -25.21
CA GLU A 12 23.87 -14.26 -24.57
C GLU A 12 22.76 -13.67 -25.43
N GLU A 13 22.93 -13.54 -26.74
CA GLU A 13 21.94 -12.98 -27.63
C GLU A 13 20.68 -13.89 -27.76
N ALA A 14 20.88 -15.21 -27.66
CA ALA A 14 19.78 -16.15 -27.65
C ALA A 14 19.01 -16.09 -26.34
N LEU A 15 19.71 -15.93 -25.20
CA LEU A 15 19.08 -15.74 -23.90
C LEU A 15 18.31 -14.41 -23.83
N ASP A 16 18.88 -13.33 -24.40
CA ASP A 16 18.22 -12.03 -24.51
C ASP A 16 16.90 -12.13 -25.25
N THR A 17 16.91 -12.84 -26.39
CA THR A 17 15.71 -13.07 -27.22
C THR A 17 14.64 -13.87 -26.47
N GLU A 18 15.03 -14.92 -25.76
CA GLU A 18 14.12 -15.77 -24.97
C GLU A 18 13.47 -15.00 -23.82
N ILE A 19 14.26 -14.23 -23.08
CA ILE A 19 13.72 -13.41 -21.99
C ILE A 19 12.81 -12.32 -22.54
N SER A 20 13.17 -11.66 -23.65
CA SER A 20 12.33 -10.66 -24.29
C SER A 20 10.98 -11.24 -24.71
N ALA A 21 10.96 -12.42 -25.32
CA ALA A 21 9.74 -13.11 -25.70
C ALA A 21 8.87 -13.50 -24.50
N LEU A 22 9.51 -13.88 -23.38
CA LEU A 22 8.84 -14.27 -22.14
C LEU A 22 8.15 -13.08 -21.43
N VAL A 23 8.80 -11.91 -21.42
CA VAL A 23 8.26 -10.73 -20.69
C VAL A 23 7.31 -9.88 -21.52
N LYS A 24 7.42 -9.90 -22.84
CA LYS A 24 6.62 -9.10 -23.78
C LYS A 24 5.09 -9.22 -23.57
N PRO A 25 4.51 -10.42 -23.32
CA PRO A 25 3.07 -10.55 -23.07
C PRO A 25 2.55 -9.81 -21.83
N PHE A 26 3.44 -9.45 -20.91
CA PHE A 26 3.11 -8.72 -19.66
C PHE A 26 3.16 -7.21 -19.83
N THR A 27 3.33 -6.72 -21.07
CA THR A 27 3.30 -5.29 -21.36
C THR A 27 1.89 -4.75 -21.26
N LEU A 28 1.72 -3.72 -20.43
CA LEU A 28 0.49 -2.95 -20.36
C LEU A 28 0.52 -1.86 -21.46
N ARG A 29 -0.55 -1.72 -22.22
CA ARG A 29 -0.69 -0.63 -23.19
C ARG A 29 -0.60 0.72 -22.48
N ALA A 30 0.12 1.67 -23.10
CA ALA A 30 0.38 2.98 -22.50
C ALA A 30 -0.91 3.75 -22.17
N ASP A 31 -1.91 3.72 -23.07
CA ASP A 31 -3.21 4.36 -22.88
C ASP A 31 -3.97 3.79 -21.66
N TRP A 32 -3.90 2.48 -21.44
CA TRP A 32 -4.50 1.83 -20.30
C TRP A 32 -3.74 2.14 -19.01
N ALA A 33 -2.41 2.11 -19.06
CA ALA A 33 -1.57 2.46 -17.92
C ALA A 33 -1.86 3.88 -17.45
N ASP A 34 -1.96 4.84 -18.35
CA ASP A 34 -2.25 6.24 -18.05
C ASP A 34 -3.65 6.42 -17.45
N GLN A 35 -4.65 5.71 -17.96
CA GLN A 35 -6.00 5.70 -17.39
C GLN A 35 -6.02 5.10 -15.98
N MET A 36 -5.33 3.97 -15.76
CA MET A 36 -5.23 3.33 -14.45
C MET A 36 -4.52 4.23 -13.44
N LEU A 37 -3.44 4.91 -13.84
CA LEU A 37 -2.72 5.86 -12.99
C LEU A 37 -3.61 7.08 -12.64
N ALA A 38 -4.39 7.58 -13.59
CA ALA A 38 -5.33 8.68 -13.33
C ALA A 38 -6.44 8.27 -12.35
N LEU A 39 -7.03 7.09 -12.54
CA LEU A 39 -8.03 6.54 -11.61
C LEU A 39 -7.45 6.34 -10.21
N LEU A 40 -6.22 5.81 -10.11
CA LEU A 40 -5.53 5.60 -8.86
C LEU A 40 -5.25 6.92 -8.12
N ALA A 41 -4.86 7.96 -8.85
CA ALA A 41 -4.64 9.30 -8.30
C ALA A 41 -5.93 9.91 -7.76
N ASP A 42 -7.05 9.74 -8.47
CA ASP A 42 -8.36 10.22 -8.02
C ASP A 42 -8.85 9.45 -6.79
N GLU A 43 -8.73 8.13 -6.79
CA GLU A 43 -9.07 7.30 -5.63
C GLU A 43 -8.23 7.65 -4.39
N LYS A 44 -6.92 7.90 -4.55
CA LYS A 44 -6.05 8.37 -3.47
C LYS A 44 -6.53 9.71 -2.91
N LYS A 45 -6.94 10.64 -3.78
CA LYS A 45 -7.47 11.94 -3.39
C LYS A 45 -8.82 11.81 -2.66
N GLN A 46 -9.72 10.98 -3.17
CA GLN A 46 -11.03 10.73 -2.54
C GLN A 46 -10.86 10.07 -1.17
N ALA A 47 -10.00 9.05 -1.06
CA ALA A 47 -9.69 8.38 0.20
C ALA A 47 -9.11 9.35 1.24
N ALA A 48 -8.18 10.24 0.82
CA ALA A 48 -7.60 11.26 1.68
C ALA A 48 -8.66 12.28 2.17
N ASN A 49 -9.55 12.73 1.28
CA ASN A 49 -10.63 13.65 1.63
C ASN A 49 -11.61 13.02 2.63
N THR A 50 -12.01 11.78 2.39
CA THR A 50 -12.90 11.04 3.29
C THR A 50 -12.26 10.84 4.65
N ALA A 51 -10.97 10.45 4.70
CA ALA A 51 -10.22 10.30 5.95
C ALA A 51 -10.10 11.63 6.71
N ALA A 52 -9.87 12.74 6.00
CA ALA A 52 -9.80 14.07 6.59
C ALA A 52 -11.14 14.50 7.21
N GLN A 53 -12.26 14.26 6.52
CA GLN A 53 -13.60 14.55 7.03
C GLN A 53 -13.91 13.72 8.29
N LEU A 54 -13.64 12.42 8.26
CA LEU A 54 -13.84 11.55 9.42
C LEU A 54 -12.96 11.96 10.60
N ALA A 55 -11.69 12.32 10.35
CA ALA A 55 -10.79 12.81 11.38
C ALA A 55 -11.27 14.13 11.99
N ALA A 56 -11.83 15.05 11.19
CA ALA A 56 -12.42 16.29 11.67
C ALA A 56 -13.65 16.02 12.57
N GLN A 57 -14.52 15.10 12.18
CA GLN A 57 -15.67 14.70 13.01
C GLN A 57 -15.22 14.12 14.35
N LYS A 58 -14.22 13.23 14.34
CA LYS A 58 -13.66 12.66 15.59
C LYS A 58 -13.05 13.71 16.50
N ARG A 59 -12.38 14.72 15.96
CA ARG A 59 -11.86 15.85 16.74
C ARG A 59 -12.98 16.63 17.43
N LEU A 60 -14.07 16.94 16.72
CA LEU A 60 -15.22 17.60 17.31
C LEU A 60 -15.87 16.77 18.43
N GLU A 61 -15.93 15.43 18.27
CA GLU A 61 -16.40 14.55 19.35
C GLU A 61 -15.48 14.61 20.57
N ILE A 62 -14.16 14.61 20.38
CA ILE A 62 -13.16 14.75 21.45
C ILE A 62 -13.31 16.10 22.16
N GLU A 63 -13.51 17.19 21.43
CA GLU A 63 -13.76 18.51 22.01
C GLU A 63 -15.02 18.54 22.89
N LYS A 64 -16.11 17.90 22.43
CA LYS A 64 -17.32 17.75 23.25
C LYS A 64 -17.06 16.98 24.54
N ILE A 65 -16.26 15.92 24.49
CA ILE A 65 -15.88 15.16 25.69
C ILE A 65 -15.03 16.01 26.62
N ASN A 66 -14.07 16.79 26.09
CA ASN A 66 -13.27 17.70 26.90
C ASN A 66 -14.14 18.77 27.62
N LEU A 67 -15.15 19.31 26.92
CA LEU A 67 -16.10 20.24 27.52
C LEU A 67 -16.94 19.58 28.64
N ARG A 68 -17.36 18.31 28.43
CA ARG A 68 -18.08 17.55 29.47
C ARG A 68 -17.21 17.26 30.68
N LEU A 69 -15.93 16.88 30.44
CA LEU A 69 -14.96 16.69 31.55
C LEU A 69 -14.75 17.96 32.35
N LYS A 70 -14.66 19.12 31.68
CA LYS A 70 -14.55 20.41 32.36
C LYS A 70 -15.78 20.69 33.22
N LYS A 71 -17.00 20.57 32.65
CA LYS A 71 -18.25 20.78 33.43
C LYS A 71 -18.37 19.82 34.59
N LEU A 72 -17.97 18.55 34.41
CA LEU A 72 -17.99 17.56 35.49
C LEU A 72 -17.01 17.96 36.63
N LEU A 73 -15.83 18.51 36.28
CA LEU A 73 -14.87 19.01 37.24
C LEU A 73 -15.43 20.25 38.00
N ASP A 74 -16.00 21.19 37.26
CA ASP A 74 -16.62 22.39 37.83
C ASP A 74 -17.72 21.99 38.84
N SER A 75 -18.62 21.06 38.44
CA SER A 75 -19.68 20.55 39.33
C SER A 75 -19.15 19.82 40.58
N PHE A 76 -18.02 19.14 40.45
CA PHE A 76 -17.37 18.48 41.58
C PHE A 76 -16.73 19.50 42.56
N LEU A 77 -16.14 20.57 42.02
CA LEU A 77 -15.56 21.65 42.80
C LEU A 77 -16.62 22.49 43.56
N ASP A 78 -17.83 22.55 42.98
CA ASP A 78 -18.99 23.21 43.59
C ASP A 78 -19.79 22.31 44.55
N ASP A 79 -19.25 21.12 44.89
CA ASP A 79 -19.87 20.11 45.78
C ASP A 79 -21.25 19.60 45.28
N LEU A 80 -21.57 19.78 43.98
CA LEU A 80 -22.82 19.34 43.36
C LEU A 80 -22.83 17.84 42.99
N VAL A 81 -21.67 17.23 42.94
CA VAL A 81 -21.47 15.81 42.55
C VAL A 81 -20.56 15.14 43.58
N ASP A 82 -20.97 13.98 44.04
CA ASP A 82 -20.17 13.18 44.98
C ASP A 82 -18.95 12.56 44.29
N ARG A 83 -17.97 12.13 45.08
CA ARG A 83 -16.69 11.60 44.60
C ARG A 83 -16.84 10.32 43.78
N GLU A 84 -17.78 9.46 44.13
CA GLU A 84 -17.98 8.18 43.44
C GLU A 84 -18.55 8.40 42.03
N THR A 85 -19.60 9.20 41.91
CA THR A 85 -20.20 9.61 40.65
C THR A 85 -19.20 10.34 39.76
N PHE A 86 -18.42 11.29 40.35
CA PHE A 86 -17.36 11.98 39.62
C PHE A 86 -16.33 10.99 39.03
N ALA A 87 -15.84 10.04 39.84
CA ALA A 87 -14.84 9.07 39.41
C ALA A 87 -15.37 8.15 38.29
N ALA A 88 -16.60 7.68 38.41
CA ALA A 88 -17.26 6.83 37.42
C ALA A 88 -17.43 7.55 36.08
N GLU A 89 -18.03 8.74 36.07
CA GLU A 89 -18.26 9.51 34.85
C GLU A 89 -16.95 9.99 34.20
N LYS A 90 -15.97 10.40 34.99
CA LYS A 90 -14.62 10.75 34.53
C LYS A 90 -13.97 9.55 33.81
N SER A 91 -14.01 8.36 34.40
CA SER A 91 -13.44 7.15 33.84
C SER A 91 -14.09 6.81 32.49
N LYS A 92 -15.42 6.89 32.40
CA LYS A 92 -16.19 6.66 31.18
C LYS A 92 -15.83 7.66 30.09
N LEU A 93 -15.80 8.96 30.38
CA LEU A 93 -15.43 10.00 29.41
C LEU A 93 -13.99 9.86 28.93
N MET A 94 -13.07 9.52 29.82
CA MET A 94 -11.66 9.27 29.46
C MET A 94 -11.50 8.05 28.57
N SER A 95 -12.22 6.96 28.81
CA SER A 95 -12.24 5.77 27.95
C SER A 95 -12.79 6.08 26.55
N GLN A 96 -13.88 6.83 26.48
CA GLN A 96 -14.45 7.29 25.20
C GLN A 96 -13.45 8.15 24.42
N LYS A 97 -12.80 9.10 25.10
CA LYS A 97 -11.77 9.95 24.48
C LYS A 97 -10.63 9.11 23.93
N LYS A 98 -10.10 8.17 24.71
CA LYS A 98 -9.01 7.28 24.27
C LYS A 98 -9.38 6.49 23.00
N THR A 99 -10.58 5.92 22.95
CA THR A 99 -11.06 5.20 21.77
C THR A 99 -11.13 6.10 20.53
N LEU A 100 -11.61 7.35 20.67
CA LEU A 100 -11.67 8.31 19.58
C LEU A 100 -10.28 8.77 19.13
N ASP A 101 -9.34 8.97 20.06
CA ASP A 101 -7.95 9.32 19.75
C ASP A 101 -7.26 8.19 18.97
N GLU A 102 -7.46 6.91 19.35
CA GLU A 102 -6.95 5.75 18.64
C GLU A 102 -7.56 5.64 17.24
N GLN A 103 -8.88 5.85 17.10
CA GLN A 103 -9.54 5.86 15.79
C GLN A 103 -8.98 6.98 14.89
N ASN A 104 -8.78 8.18 15.44
CA ASN A 104 -8.23 9.31 14.72
C ASN A 104 -6.76 9.05 14.29
N ALA A 105 -5.97 8.42 15.15
CA ALA A 105 -4.60 8.01 14.80
C ALA A 105 -4.58 7.01 13.64
N ARG A 106 -5.47 6.02 13.63
CA ARG A 106 -5.62 5.05 12.52
C ARG A 106 -6.04 5.72 11.21
N LEU A 107 -6.95 6.69 11.26
CA LEU A 107 -7.34 7.46 10.06
C LEU A 107 -6.18 8.25 9.47
N LYS A 108 -5.30 8.80 10.33
CA LYS A 108 -4.10 9.54 9.90
C LYS A 108 -3.00 8.64 9.34
N ALA A 109 -2.84 7.43 9.88
CA ALA A 109 -1.82 6.47 9.43
C ALA A 109 -2.07 5.97 7.99
N GLY A 110 -3.26 6.19 7.45
CA GLY A 110 -3.62 5.96 6.06
C GLY A 110 -3.97 4.51 5.73
N ARG A 111 -5.02 4.34 4.93
CA ARG A 111 -5.42 3.06 4.34
C ARG A 111 -4.76 2.80 2.98
N ALA A 112 -3.75 3.59 2.61
CA ALA A 112 -3.23 3.64 1.24
C ALA A 112 -2.06 2.68 0.98
N ASP A 113 -1.75 1.76 1.89
CA ASP A 113 -0.58 0.87 1.75
C ASP A 113 -0.63 0.00 0.49
N TRP A 114 -1.83 -0.35 -0.01
CA TRP A 114 -1.98 -1.11 -1.24
C TRP A 114 -1.84 -0.27 -2.53
N LEU A 115 -2.05 1.04 -2.45
CA LEU A 115 -1.99 1.94 -3.61
C LEU A 115 -0.56 2.10 -4.14
N GLU A 116 0.44 2.17 -3.27
CA GLU A 116 1.84 2.30 -3.68
C GLU A 116 2.38 1.06 -4.40
N PRO A 117 2.18 -0.18 -3.90
CA PRO A 117 2.54 -1.38 -4.65
C PRO A 117 1.84 -1.46 -6.01
N PHE A 118 0.56 -1.10 -6.07
CA PHE A 118 -0.22 -1.14 -7.31
C PHE A 118 0.24 -0.07 -8.31
N HIS A 119 0.54 1.14 -7.86
CA HIS A 119 1.15 2.19 -8.67
C HIS A 119 2.49 1.73 -9.27
N SER A 120 3.37 1.17 -8.43
CA SER A 120 4.65 0.63 -8.86
C SER A 120 4.49 -0.51 -9.88
N TRP A 121 3.48 -1.37 -9.69
CA TRP A 121 3.17 -2.44 -10.64
C TRP A 121 2.74 -1.90 -12.00
N ILE A 122 1.84 -0.90 -12.05
CA ILE A 122 1.38 -0.27 -13.30
C ILE A 122 2.57 0.33 -14.07
N LEU A 123 3.45 1.06 -13.37
CA LEU A 123 4.65 1.64 -13.99
C LEU A 123 5.58 0.57 -14.54
N THR A 124 5.80 -0.51 -13.81
CA THR A 124 6.62 -1.64 -14.26
C THR A 124 6.00 -2.27 -15.51
N ALA A 125 4.70 -2.55 -15.49
CA ALA A 125 3.98 -3.15 -16.62
C ALA A 125 3.97 -2.23 -17.86
N LYS A 126 3.85 -0.91 -17.68
CA LYS A 126 3.95 0.09 -18.75
C LYS A 126 5.32 0.05 -19.42
N ASN A 127 6.39 0.00 -18.63
CA ASN A 127 7.77 0.04 -19.12
C ASN A 127 8.26 -1.31 -19.63
N THR A 128 7.53 -2.41 -19.39
CA THR A 128 7.90 -3.77 -19.80
C THR A 128 8.15 -3.86 -21.31
N GLY A 129 7.32 -3.22 -22.12
CA GLY A 129 7.44 -3.25 -23.58
C GLY A 129 8.72 -2.60 -24.08
N GLU A 130 9.09 -1.45 -23.52
CA GLU A 130 10.31 -0.73 -23.88
C GLU A 130 11.55 -1.53 -23.43
N ILE A 131 11.57 -2.02 -22.21
CA ILE A 131 12.65 -2.84 -21.68
C ILE A 131 12.81 -4.13 -22.49
N ALA A 132 11.71 -4.79 -22.88
CA ALA A 132 11.76 -6.01 -23.68
C ALA A 132 12.38 -5.79 -25.07
N VAL A 133 12.26 -4.60 -25.66
CA VAL A 133 12.76 -4.28 -26.99
C VAL A 133 14.17 -3.68 -26.95
N SER A 134 14.39 -2.67 -26.11
CA SER A 134 15.61 -1.84 -26.11
C SER A 134 16.44 -1.95 -24.82
N GLY A 135 15.96 -2.65 -23.80
CA GLY A 135 16.67 -2.84 -22.55
C GLY A 135 17.90 -3.74 -22.67
N SER A 136 18.87 -3.57 -21.78
CA SER A 136 20.00 -4.49 -21.66
C SER A 136 19.55 -5.87 -21.18
N LEU A 137 20.37 -6.91 -21.39
CA LEU A 137 20.07 -8.24 -20.88
C LEU A 137 19.88 -8.24 -19.34
N GLU A 138 20.61 -7.41 -18.61
CA GLU A 138 20.44 -7.26 -17.14
C GLU A 138 19.10 -6.65 -16.78
N ASP A 139 18.65 -5.60 -17.49
CA ASP A 139 17.34 -4.99 -17.27
C ASP A 139 16.22 -6.00 -17.54
N LYS A 140 16.33 -6.76 -18.62
CA LYS A 140 15.37 -7.82 -18.98
C LYS A 140 15.33 -8.95 -17.96
N LYS A 141 16.50 -9.39 -17.46
CA LYS A 141 16.59 -10.37 -16.35
C LYS A 141 15.96 -9.83 -15.07
N GLY A 142 16.27 -8.59 -14.70
CA GLY A 142 15.70 -7.92 -13.53
C GLY A 142 14.18 -7.81 -13.63
N LEU A 143 13.66 -7.50 -14.81
CA LEU A 143 12.22 -7.45 -15.07
C LEU A 143 11.59 -8.85 -14.99
N ALA A 144 12.19 -9.85 -15.62
CA ALA A 144 11.70 -11.23 -15.57
C ALA A 144 11.66 -11.76 -14.12
N LEU A 145 12.67 -11.46 -13.31
CA LEU A 145 12.69 -11.79 -11.88
C LEU A 145 11.59 -11.09 -11.09
N LYS A 146 11.25 -9.85 -11.43
CA LYS A 146 10.12 -9.13 -10.80
C LYS A 146 8.76 -9.75 -11.15
N ILE A 147 8.60 -10.27 -12.38
CA ILE A 147 7.35 -10.87 -12.84
C ILE A 147 7.20 -12.31 -12.30
N PHE A 148 8.23 -13.14 -12.43
CA PHE A 148 8.16 -14.57 -12.15
C PHE A 148 8.80 -14.99 -10.82
N GLY A 149 9.58 -14.11 -10.18
CA GLY A 149 10.27 -14.43 -8.94
C GLY A 149 11.16 -15.65 -9.04
N SER A 150 11.06 -16.56 -8.09
CA SER A 150 11.78 -17.84 -8.06
C SER A 150 11.32 -18.85 -9.10
N ASN A 151 10.20 -18.60 -9.78
CA ASN A 151 9.64 -19.47 -10.82
C ASN A 151 10.29 -19.24 -12.20
N LEU A 152 11.21 -18.29 -12.32
CA LEU A 152 11.98 -18.08 -13.53
C LEU A 152 13.08 -19.15 -13.63
N VAL A 153 12.99 -20.01 -14.63
CA VAL A 153 13.94 -21.09 -14.87
C VAL A 153 14.39 -21.10 -16.35
N LEU A 154 15.63 -21.51 -16.58
CA LEU A 154 16.14 -21.80 -17.91
C LEU A 154 16.15 -23.32 -18.08
N ASP A 155 15.33 -23.83 -19.02
CA ASP A 155 15.21 -25.25 -19.32
C ASP A 155 15.47 -25.50 -20.80
N CYS A 156 16.50 -26.30 -21.10
CA CYS A 156 16.89 -26.67 -22.50
C CYS A 156 17.00 -25.44 -23.44
N LYS A 157 17.67 -24.38 -23.01
CA LYS A 157 17.85 -23.07 -23.68
C LYS A 157 16.58 -22.23 -23.84
N LYS A 158 15.48 -22.59 -23.19
CA LYS A 158 14.25 -21.80 -23.15
C LYS A 158 14.02 -21.19 -21.77
N ALA A 159 13.76 -19.90 -21.74
CA ALA A 159 13.33 -19.23 -20.51
C ALA A 159 11.85 -19.55 -20.25
N ARG A 160 11.53 -20.02 -19.04
CA ARG A 160 10.17 -20.32 -18.59
C ARG A 160 9.89 -19.63 -17.28
N GLY A 161 8.65 -19.15 -17.13
CA GLY A 161 8.14 -18.59 -15.89
C GLY A 161 6.69 -19.04 -15.70
N SER A 162 6.31 -19.39 -14.49
CA SER A 162 4.94 -19.81 -14.14
C SER A 162 4.41 -19.02 -12.93
#